data_9e093962388270000e1b4722a89ed793
#
_entry.id   9e093962388270000e1b4722a89ed793
#
_cell.length_a   1.000
_cell.length_b   1.000
_cell.length_c   1.000
_cell.angle_alpha   90.00
_cell.angle_beta   90.00
_cell.angle_gamma   90.00
#
_symmetry.space_group_name_H-M   'P 1'
#
loop_
_entity.id
_entity.type
_entity.pdbx_description
1 polymer ?
#
loop_
_entity_poly.entity_id
_entity_poly.type
_entity_poly.pdbx_seq_one_letter_code
_entity_poly.pdbx_strand_id
1 'polypeptide(L)'
;NIKMNRALTGAALAMGAGVELSDRPGYAPEYHDPAFMKLAEDCCVALCGRKKVVFDYDGWSTGSSDFGDITCVMPGVQISAGGGTGTLHGIDFQIADPNRMCVNAAKVELFLADALLSDDAKAAKEIIANYKPQYPSIKAYLDAIDALTLDKDAVKYDEKGNVTIDFQN
;
A
#
# COMPACT_ATOMS: atom_id res chain seq x y z
N ASN A 1 14.82 9.39 -1.74
CA ASN A 1 14.67 10.85 -1.55
C ASN A 1 16.01 11.59 -1.44
N ILE A 2 16.99 11.11 -0.63
CA ILE A 2 18.26 11.80 -0.37
C ILE A 2 18.94 12.34 -1.64
N LYS A 3 19.05 11.53 -2.71
CA LYS A 3 19.65 11.95 -3.98
C LYS A 3 18.81 13.00 -4.71
N MET A 4 17.48 12.87 -4.64
CA MET A 4 16.56 13.81 -5.25
C MET A 4 16.64 15.18 -4.54
N ASN A 5 16.58 15.17 -3.20
CA ASN A 5 16.68 16.38 -2.39
C ASN A 5 17.97 17.12 -2.64
N ARG A 6 19.10 16.40 -2.74
CA ARG A 6 20.40 16.97 -3.09
C ARG A 6 20.41 17.56 -4.49
N ALA A 7 19.80 16.91 -5.46
CA ALA A 7 19.70 17.41 -6.83
C ALA A 7 18.86 18.69 -6.91
N LEU A 8 17.69 18.71 -6.22
CA LEU A 8 16.83 19.89 -6.14
C LEU A 8 17.53 21.07 -5.46
N THR A 9 18.21 20.81 -4.33
CA THR A 9 18.99 21.83 -3.61
C THR A 9 20.09 22.40 -4.49
N GLY A 10 20.85 21.55 -5.20
CA GLY A 10 21.89 21.99 -6.10
C GLY A 10 21.37 22.77 -7.31
N ALA A 11 20.25 22.38 -7.89
CA ALA A 11 19.64 23.08 -9.01
C ALA A 11 19.11 24.48 -8.58
N ALA A 12 18.45 24.58 -7.43
CA ALA A 12 17.99 25.84 -6.90
C ALA A 12 19.17 26.80 -6.63
N LEU A 13 20.24 26.30 -6.00
CA LEU A 13 21.44 27.09 -5.75
C LEU A 13 22.08 27.59 -7.06
N ALA A 14 22.18 26.74 -8.09
CA ALA A 14 22.75 27.12 -9.39
C ALA A 14 21.94 28.21 -10.09
N MET A 15 20.65 28.29 -9.83
CA MET A 15 19.74 29.31 -10.40
C MET A 15 19.57 30.54 -9.50
N GLY A 16 20.23 30.57 -8.32
CA GLY A 16 20.04 31.65 -7.34
C GLY A 16 18.62 31.68 -6.74
N ALA A 17 17.98 30.53 -6.64
CA ALA A 17 16.63 30.39 -6.10
C ALA A 17 16.65 29.72 -4.72
N GLY A 18 15.71 30.09 -3.86
CA GLY A 18 15.43 29.35 -2.63
C GLY A 18 14.68 28.07 -2.92
N VAL A 19 14.82 27.06 -2.04
CA VAL A 19 14.02 25.84 -2.08
C VAL A 19 13.67 25.34 -0.68
N GLU A 20 12.39 25.08 -0.48
CA GLU A 20 11.86 24.36 0.65
C GLU A 20 11.62 22.91 0.20
N LEU A 21 12.09 21.95 0.99
CA LEU A 21 11.87 20.53 0.79
C LEU A 21 10.80 20.05 1.78
N SER A 22 9.80 19.36 1.25
CA SER A 22 8.76 18.71 2.03
C SER A 22 8.63 17.25 1.57
N ASP A 23 9.31 16.35 2.26
CA ASP A 23 9.25 14.93 2.02
C ASP A 23 8.17 14.28 2.86
N ARG A 24 7.37 13.45 2.22
CA ARG A 24 6.39 12.60 2.89
C ARG A 24 6.58 11.16 2.42
N PRO A 25 6.59 10.19 3.32
CA PRO A 25 6.53 8.79 2.91
C PRO A 25 5.23 8.51 2.18
N GLY A 26 5.27 7.65 1.18
CA GLY A 26 4.09 7.07 0.57
C GLY A 26 3.58 5.89 1.40
N TYR A 27 2.75 5.06 0.77
CA TYR A 27 2.25 3.83 1.39
C TYR A 27 3.38 2.81 1.58
N ALA A 28 3.27 1.99 2.64
CA ALA A 28 4.14 0.83 2.82
C ALA A 28 3.88 -0.22 1.73
N PRO A 29 4.87 -1.05 1.38
CA PRO A 29 4.66 -2.20 0.51
C PRO A 29 3.63 -3.15 1.12
N GLU A 30 2.70 -3.63 0.29
CA GLU A 30 1.71 -4.64 0.72
C GLU A 30 2.40 -5.97 1.02
N TYR A 31 2.00 -6.59 2.12
CA TYR A 31 2.39 -7.95 2.49
C TYR A 31 1.15 -8.78 2.76
N HIS A 32 0.82 -9.64 1.82
CA HIS A 32 -0.30 -10.56 1.98
C HIS A 32 0.12 -11.77 2.80
N ASP A 33 -0.60 -12.03 3.89
CA ASP A 33 -0.34 -13.21 4.71
C ASP A 33 -0.63 -14.50 3.94
N PRO A 34 0.34 -15.45 3.83
CA PRO A 34 0.17 -16.64 2.98
C PRO A 34 -0.99 -17.55 3.42
N ALA A 35 -1.27 -17.67 4.73
CA ALA A 35 -2.38 -18.49 5.21
C ALA A 35 -3.71 -17.81 4.89
N PHE A 36 -3.78 -16.48 5.01
CA PHE A 36 -4.96 -15.72 4.62
C PHE A 36 -5.17 -15.75 3.10
N MET A 37 -4.10 -15.62 2.30
CA MET A 37 -4.16 -15.80 0.83
C MET A 37 -4.73 -17.17 0.45
N LYS A 38 -4.29 -18.23 1.14
CA LYS A 38 -4.79 -19.59 0.85
C LYS A 38 -6.27 -19.73 1.16
N LEU A 39 -6.73 -19.22 2.28
CA LEU A 39 -8.15 -19.20 2.64
C LEU A 39 -8.97 -18.41 1.61
N ALA A 40 -8.48 -17.24 1.22
CA ALA A 40 -9.12 -16.41 0.21
C ALA A 40 -9.19 -17.09 -1.18
N GLU A 41 -8.12 -17.75 -1.58
CA GLU A 41 -8.10 -18.56 -2.80
C GLU A 41 -9.16 -19.67 -2.77
N ASP A 42 -9.25 -20.41 -1.66
CA ASP A 42 -10.22 -21.49 -1.51
C ASP A 42 -11.66 -20.97 -1.60
N CYS A 43 -11.96 -19.84 -0.98
CA CYS A 43 -13.26 -19.17 -1.09
C CYS A 43 -13.57 -18.73 -2.54
N CYS A 44 -12.59 -18.12 -3.21
CA CYS A 44 -12.72 -17.73 -4.62
C CYS A 44 -12.96 -18.93 -5.53
N VAL A 45 -12.22 -20.02 -5.32
CA VAL A 45 -12.34 -21.24 -6.13
C VAL A 45 -13.69 -21.92 -5.89
N ALA A 46 -14.14 -21.99 -4.64
CA ALA A 46 -15.45 -22.55 -4.31
C ALA A 46 -16.60 -21.80 -4.99
N LEU A 47 -16.51 -20.46 -5.05
CA LEU A 47 -17.54 -19.62 -5.62
C LEU A 47 -17.48 -19.56 -7.17
N CYS A 48 -16.28 -19.36 -7.72
CA CYS A 48 -16.07 -19.03 -9.14
C CYS A 48 -15.61 -20.22 -9.99
N GLY A 49 -15.07 -21.26 -9.34
CA GLY A 49 -14.41 -22.40 -9.98
C GLY A 49 -12.94 -22.11 -10.35
N ARG A 50 -12.08 -23.11 -10.20
CA ARG A 50 -10.60 -23.01 -10.33
C ARG A 50 -10.13 -22.30 -11.61
N LYS A 51 -10.80 -22.54 -12.73
CA LYS A 51 -10.39 -21.96 -14.03
C LYS A 51 -10.53 -20.43 -14.13
N LYS A 52 -11.27 -19.81 -13.20
CA LYS A 52 -11.54 -18.36 -13.19
C LYS A 52 -10.78 -17.62 -12.10
N VAL A 53 -9.96 -18.34 -11.34
CA VAL A 53 -9.25 -17.79 -10.17
C VAL A 53 -7.76 -17.90 -10.43
N VAL A 54 -7.06 -16.79 -10.28
CA VAL A 54 -5.60 -16.72 -10.35
C VAL A 54 -5.10 -16.12 -9.06
N PHE A 55 -4.21 -16.83 -8.39
CA PHE A 55 -3.46 -16.35 -7.24
C PHE A 55 -1.97 -16.50 -7.55
N ASP A 56 -1.21 -15.45 -7.34
CA ASP A 56 0.23 -15.43 -7.54
C ASP A 56 0.89 -15.14 -6.20
N TYR A 57 1.44 -16.19 -5.59
CA TYR A 57 2.06 -16.12 -4.26
C TYR A 57 3.45 -15.51 -4.30
N ASP A 58 4.11 -15.53 -5.45
CA ASP A 58 5.46 -15.01 -5.66
C ASP A 58 5.44 -13.72 -6.49
N GLY A 59 4.26 -13.28 -6.89
CA GLY A 59 4.06 -12.10 -7.71
C GLY A 59 4.53 -10.82 -7.05
N TRP A 60 5.13 -9.95 -7.84
CA TRP A 60 5.54 -8.63 -7.43
C TRP A 60 5.03 -7.58 -8.41
N SER A 61 4.55 -6.47 -7.89
CA SER A 61 4.13 -5.34 -8.72
C SER A 61 4.65 -4.02 -8.17
N THR A 62 4.64 -2.99 -9.02
CA THR A 62 5.01 -1.62 -8.63
C THR A 62 3.84 -0.82 -8.08
N GLY A 63 2.63 -1.39 -8.07
CA GLY A 63 1.46 -0.77 -7.48
C GLY A 63 1.61 -0.63 -5.97
N SER A 64 1.00 0.40 -5.41
CA SER A 64 0.94 0.64 -3.97
C SER A 64 -0.44 1.15 -3.61
N SER A 65 -0.87 0.88 -2.39
CA SER A 65 -2.10 1.39 -1.81
C SER A 65 -1.95 1.55 -0.30
N ASP A 66 -2.87 2.26 0.32
CA ASP A 66 -2.97 2.40 1.78
C ASP A 66 -3.17 1.04 2.51
N PHE A 67 -3.57 0.01 1.78
CA PHE A 67 -3.66 -1.35 2.33
C PHE A 67 -2.30 -1.90 2.78
N GLY A 68 -1.20 -1.45 2.17
CA GLY A 68 0.16 -1.77 2.60
C GLY A 68 0.43 -1.36 4.06
N ASP A 69 -0.08 -0.19 4.47
CA ASP A 69 0.04 0.31 5.83
C ASP A 69 -0.66 -0.61 6.84
N ILE A 70 -1.84 -1.11 6.48
CA ILE A 70 -2.60 -2.07 7.29
C ILE A 70 -1.82 -3.38 7.41
N THR A 71 -1.30 -3.90 6.30
CA THR A 71 -0.56 -5.17 6.29
C THR A 71 0.81 -5.12 6.96
N CYS A 72 1.28 -3.97 7.38
CA CYS A 72 2.46 -3.83 8.24
C CYS A 72 2.21 -4.24 9.69
N VAL A 73 0.97 -4.19 10.17
CA VAL A 73 0.62 -4.35 11.59
C VAL A 73 -0.40 -5.44 11.86
N MET A 74 -1.14 -5.89 10.84
CA MET A 74 -2.12 -6.96 10.97
C MET A 74 -2.20 -7.82 9.70
N PRO A 75 -2.63 -9.10 9.79
CA PRO A 75 -2.78 -9.92 8.59
C PRO A 75 -3.85 -9.37 7.66
N GLY A 76 -3.57 -9.37 6.36
CA GLY A 76 -4.48 -8.90 5.34
C GLY A 76 -4.30 -9.63 4.02
N VAL A 77 -5.33 -9.59 3.18
CA VAL A 77 -5.31 -10.03 1.79
C VAL A 77 -6.16 -9.09 0.94
N GLN A 78 -5.63 -8.66 -0.18
CA GLN A 78 -6.38 -7.88 -1.15
C GLN A 78 -6.72 -8.77 -2.36
N ILE A 79 -7.98 -8.77 -2.76
CA ILE A 79 -8.49 -9.58 -3.87
C ILE A 79 -9.07 -8.64 -4.92
N SER A 80 -8.68 -8.85 -6.18
CA SER A 80 -9.23 -8.10 -7.30
C SER A 80 -10.31 -8.91 -8.03
N ALA A 81 -11.43 -8.26 -8.36
CA ALA A 81 -12.48 -8.84 -9.16
C ALA A 81 -12.37 -8.39 -10.63
N GLY A 82 -12.52 -9.32 -11.56
CA GLY A 82 -12.64 -8.99 -12.98
C GLY A 82 -14.03 -8.42 -13.29
N GLY A 83 -14.19 -7.85 -14.48
CA GLY A 83 -15.47 -7.29 -14.96
C GLY A 83 -15.39 -5.82 -15.36
N GLY A 84 -14.24 -5.18 -15.15
CA GLY A 84 -13.93 -3.87 -15.69
C GLY A 84 -13.35 -3.96 -17.11
N THR A 85 -13.45 -2.87 -17.85
CA THR A 85 -12.77 -2.64 -19.14
C THR A 85 -12.18 -1.24 -19.16
N GLY A 86 -11.27 -0.97 -20.08
CA GLY A 86 -10.54 0.28 -20.17
C GLY A 86 -9.24 0.25 -19.35
N THR A 87 -8.61 1.39 -19.23
CA THR A 87 -7.34 1.58 -18.52
C THR A 87 -7.59 1.84 -17.05
N LEU A 88 -6.95 1.08 -16.15
CA LEU A 88 -7.04 1.35 -14.72
C LEU A 88 -6.59 2.80 -14.43
N HIS A 89 -7.39 3.55 -13.68
CA HIS A 89 -7.27 5.00 -13.47
C HIS A 89 -7.45 5.87 -14.74
N GLY A 90 -7.80 5.25 -15.88
CA GLY A 90 -8.10 5.98 -17.11
C GLY A 90 -9.53 6.52 -17.15
N ILE A 91 -9.74 7.56 -17.95
CA ILE A 91 -11.08 8.13 -18.20
C ILE A 91 -12.02 7.14 -18.90
N ASP A 92 -11.46 6.12 -19.55
CA ASP A 92 -12.16 5.06 -20.28
C ASP A 92 -12.49 3.85 -19.40
N PHE A 93 -12.11 3.86 -18.12
CA PHE A 93 -12.44 2.76 -17.21
C PHE A 93 -13.92 2.69 -16.92
N GLN A 94 -14.51 1.51 -17.10
CA GLN A 94 -15.93 1.28 -16.82
C GLN A 94 -16.21 -0.15 -16.35
N ILE A 95 -17.30 -0.33 -15.63
CA ILE A 95 -17.81 -1.64 -15.23
C ILE A 95 -18.56 -2.24 -16.42
N ALA A 96 -17.95 -3.22 -17.09
CA ALA A 96 -18.54 -3.92 -18.24
C ALA A 96 -19.42 -5.12 -17.83
N ASP A 97 -19.08 -5.76 -16.71
CA ASP A 97 -19.85 -6.88 -16.13
C ASP A 97 -20.05 -6.66 -14.63
N PRO A 98 -21.19 -6.03 -14.24
CA PRO A 98 -21.48 -5.76 -12.83
C PRO A 98 -21.61 -7.03 -11.98
N ASN A 99 -22.05 -8.15 -12.56
CA ASN A 99 -22.15 -9.41 -11.83
C ASN A 99 -20.77 -9.93 -11.43
N ARG A 100 -19.79 -9.85 -12.35
CA ARG A 100 -18.42 -10.25 -12.04
C ARG A 100 -17.74 -9.28 -11.10
N MET A 101 -17.86 -7.99 -11.35
CA MET A 101 -17.11 -6.99 -10.62
C MET A 101 -17.66 -6.69 -9.23
N CYS A 102 -18.99 -6.60 -9.11
CA CYS A 102 -19.63 -6.19 -7.85
C CYS A 102 -20.25 -7.39 -7.10
N VAL A 103 -21.11 -8.18 -7.78
CA VAL A 103 -21.85 -9.24 -7.10
C VAL A 103 -20.95 -10.39 -6.66
N ASN A 104 -20.02 -10.82 -7.53
CA ASN A 104 -19.09 -11.89 -7.16
C ASN A 104 -18.07 -11.41 -6.13
N ALA A 105 -17.59 -10.16 -6.20
CA ALA A 105 -16.74 -9.59 -5.17
C ALA A 105 -17.42 -9.63 -3.79
N ALA A 106 -18.63 -9.10 -3.69
CA ALA A 106 -19.40 -9.12 -2.44
C ALA A 106 -19.65 -10.54 -1.92
N LYS A 107 -19.92 -11.51 -2.82
CA LYS A 107 -20.08 -12.91 -2.43
C LYS A 107 -18.78 -13.52 -1.89
N VAL A 108 -17.64 -13.21 -2.50
CA VAL A 108 -16.32 -13.67 -2.02
C VAL A 108 -16.04 -13.11 -0.64
N GLU A 109 -16.28 -11.82 -0.41
CA GLU A 109 -16.11 -11.17 0.89
C GLU A 109 -16.98 -11.81 1.98
N LEU A 110 -18.26 -12.05 1.68
CA LEU A 110 -19.18 -12.73 2.61
C LEU A 110 -18.74 -14.17 2.89
N PHE A 111 -18.28 -14.89 1.87
CA PHE A 111 -17.83 -16.27 2.01
C PHE A 111 -16.53 -16.35 2.82
N LEU A 112 -15.64 -15.39 2.61
CA LEU A 112 -14.40 -15.25 3.37
C LEU A 112 -14.69 -14.87 4.84
N ALA A 113 -15.63 -13.96 5.09
CA ALA A 113 -16.04 -13.60 6.43
C ALA A 113 -16.67 -14.81 7.17
N ASP A 114 -17.51 -15.60 6.50
CA ASP A 114 -18.06 -16.84 7.05
C ASP A 114 -16.94 -17.84 7.38
N ALA A 115 -16.01 -18.07 6.45
CA ALA A 115 -14.87 -18.98 6.67
C ALA A 115 -13.96 -18.55 7.83
N LEU A 116 -13.78 -17.23 8.03
CA LEU A 116 -12.98 -16.70 9.13
C LEU A 116 -13.68 -16.82 10.48
N LEU A 117 -15.02 -16.63 10.52
CA LEU A 117 -15.78 -16.52 11.76
C LEU A 117 -16.44 -17.83 12.19
N SER A 118 -16.58 -18.81 11.31
CA SER A 118 -17.09 -20.14 11.63
C SER A 118 -16.21 -20.87 12.66
N ASP A 119 -16.76 -21.88 13.32
CA ASP A 119 -16.09 -22.69 14.31
C ASP A 119 -15.38 -21.86 15.42
N ASP A 120 -16.12 -20.92 16.00
CA ASP A 120 -15.60 -20.00 17.02
C ASP A 120 -14.41 -19.18 16.51
N ALA A 121 -14.47 -18.75 15.25
CA ALA A 121 -13.45 -17.98 14.55
C ALA A 121 -12.06 -18.67 14.54
N LYS A 122 -12.03 -19.98 14.40
CA LYS A 122 -10.80 -20.78 14.45
C LYS A 122 -9.79 -20.30 13.39
N ALA A 123 -10.22 -20.16 12.14
CA ALA A 123 -9.33 -19.74 11.07
C ALA A 123 -8.75 -18.35 11.31
N ALA A 124 -9.56 -17.39 11.74
CA ALA A 124 -9.07 -16.05 12.07
C ALA A 124 -8.07 -16.06 13.23
N LYS A 125 -8.35 -16.83 14.29
CA LYS A 125 -7.44 -16.97 15.44
C LYS A 125 -6.11 -17.59 15.04
N GLU A 126 -6.12 -18.59 14.17
CA GLU A 126 -4.90 -19.24 13.65
C GLU A 126 -4.06 -18.29 12.78
N ILE A 127 -4.70 -17.53 11.87
CA ILE A 127 -4.02 -16.54 11.04
C ILE A 127 -3.37 -15.48 11.93
N ILE A 128 -4.10 -14.90 12.89
CA ILE A 128 -3.59 -13.87 13.80
C ILE A 128 -2.42 -14.41 14.65
N ALA A 129 -2.54 -15.62 15.17
CA ALA A 129 -1.51 -16.22 16.02
C ALA A 129 -0.19 -16.50 15.28
N ASN A 130 -0.25 -16.78 13.98
CA ASN A 130 0.91 -17.10 13.17
C ASN A 130 1.47 -15.90 12.38
N TYR A 131 0.72 -14.82 12.30
CA TYR A 131 1.12 -13.61 11.57
C TYR A 131 2.37 -12.97 12.23
N LYS A 132 3.28 -12.53 11.38
CA LYS A 132 4.51 -11.82 11.80
C LYS A 132 4.46 -10.39 11.29
N PRO A 133 4.00 -9.43 12.10
CA PRO A 133 3.93 -8.05 11.69
C PRO A 133 5.32 -7.48 11.41
N GLN A 134 5.41 -6.56 10.44
CA GLN A 134 6.66 -5.83 10.16
C GLN A 134 7.00 -4.86 11.30
N TYR A 135 5.99 -4.34 11.97
CA TYR A 135 6.11 -3.46 13.13
C TYR A 135 5.38 -4.06 14.33
N PRO A 136 5.96 -4.01 15.54
CA PRO A 136 5.40 -4.65 16.72
C PRO A 136 4.12 -3.98 17.23
N SER A 137 3.78 -2.79 16.73
CA SER A 137 2.58 -2.04 17.09
C SER A 137 2.29 -0.94 16.09
N ILE A 138 1.06 -0.45 16.06
CA ILE A 138 0.66 0.73 15.28
C ILE A 138 1.53 1.93 15.65
N LYS A 139 1.82 2.13 16.94
CA LYS A 139 2.69 3.22 17.37
C LYS A 139 4.09 3.10 16.77
N ALA A 140 4.68 1.93 16.78
CA ALA A 140 6.01 1.72 16.20
C ALA A 140 6.02 1.97 14.68
N TYR A 141 4.94 1.61 13.99
CA TYR A 141 4.74 1.94 12.59
C TYR A 141 4.68 3.46 12.38
N LEU A 142 3.81 4.17 13.11
CA LEU A 142 3.66 5.62 13.00
C LEU A 142 4.97 6.34 13.31
N ASP A 143 5.68 5.97 14.37
CA ASP A 143 6.98 6.55 14.73
C ASP A 143 8.01 6.36 13.59
N ALA A 144 7.99 5.21 12.91
CA ALA A 144 8.88 4.94 11.77
C ALA A 144 8.52 5.78 10.53
N ILE A 145 7.23 5.97 10.27
CA ILE A 145 6.75 6.83 9.17
C ILE A 145 7.06 8.31 9.45
N ASP A 146 6.82 8.78 10.67
CA ASP A 146 7.14 10.15 11.06
C ASP A 146 8.64 10.45 10.95
N ALA A 147 9.49 9.47 11.27
CA ALA A 147 10.94 9.60 11.13
C ALA A 147 11.41 9.75 9.66
N LEU A 148 10.58 9.38 8.69
CA LEU A 148 10.87 9.59 7.25
C LEU A 148 10.37 10.94 6.74
N THR A 149 9.61 11.66 7.54
CA THR A 149 9.06 12.98 7.19
C THR A 149 10.15 14.04 7.35
N LEU A 150 10.27 14.90 6.35
CA LEU A 150 11.24 15.99 6.35
C LEU A 150 10.57 17.27 5.87
N ASP A 151 10.72 18.35 6.64
CA ASP A 151 10.39 19.72 6.22
C ASP A 151 11.60 20.61 6.53
N LYS A 152 12.15 21.26 5.50
CA LYS A 152 13.24 22.20 5.71
C LYS A 152 13.43 23.21 4.57
N ASP A 153 13.94 24.39 4.91
CA ASP A 153 14.52 25.34 3.96
C ASP A 153 15.92 24.83 3.56
N ALA A 154 16.03 24.16 2.41
CA ALA A 154 17.33 23.63 1.97
C ALA A 154 18.22 24.66 1.29
N VAL A 155 17.65 25.68 0.67
CA VAL A 155 18.36 26.89 0.21
C VAL A 155 17.53 28.11 0.58
N LYS A 156 18.11 29.02 1.34
CA LYS A 156 17.47 30.25 1.78
C LYS A 156 18.37 31.45 1.58
N TYR A 157 17.84 32.53 1.01
CA TYR A 157 18.50 33.83 0.89
C TYR A 157 17.92 34.80 1.92
N ASP A 158 18.79 35.56 2.57
CA ASP A 158 18.37 36.67 3.41
C ASP A 158 18.14 37.95 2.59
N GLU A 159 17.66 39.02 3.23
CA GLU A 159 17.42 40.33 2.59
C GLU A 159 18.68 40.96 2.00
N LYS A 160 19.87 40.55 2.43
CA LYS A 160 21.16 41.02 1.94
C LYS A 160 21.76 40.16 0.83
N GLY A 161 21.05 39.09 0.44
CA GLY A 161 21.48 38.13 -0.57
C GLY A 161 22.47 37.08 -0.06
N ASN A 162 22.68 36.94 1.26
CA ASN A 162 23.47 35.83 1.78
C ASN A 162 22.67 34.54 1.69
N VAL A 163 23.35 33.47 1.30
CA VAL A 163 22.74 32.14 1.16
C VAL A 163 23.07 31.24 2.34
N THR A 164 22.04 30.57 2.84
CA THR A 164 22.18 29.41 3.77
C THR A 164 21.80 28.15 3.01
N ILE A 165 22.61 27.11 3.11
CA ILE A 165 22.43 25.83 2.42
C ILE A 165 22.44 24.69 3.43
N ASP A 166 21.43 23.83 3.38
CA ASP A 166 21.34 22.61 4.16
C ASP A 166 21.22 21.38 3.26
N PHE A 167 22.32 20.65 3.10
CA PHE A 167 22.37 19.37 2.38
C PHE A 167 22.14 18.15 3.27
N GLN A 168 21.96 18.32 4.57
CA GLN A 168 21.70 17.20 5.48
C GLN A 168 20.28 16.69 5.28
N ASN A 169 20.09 15.37 5.35
CA ASN A 169 18.80 14.68 5.27
C ASN A 169 18.54 13.98 6.59
#